data_5806a64e5d04261d8d4e6765c3aea936
#
_entry.id   5806a64e5d04261d8d4e6765c3aea936
#
_cell.length_a   1.000
_cell.length_b   1.000
_cell.length_c   1.000
_cell.angle_alpha   90.00
_cell.angle_beta   90.00
_cell.angle_gamma   90.00
#
_symmetry.space_group_name_H-M   'P 1'
#
loop_
_entity.id
_entity.type
_entity.pdbx_description
1 polymer ?
#
loop_
_entity_poly.entity_id
_entity_poly.type
_entity_poly.pdbx_seq_one_letter_code
_entity_poly.pdbx_strand_id
1 'polypeptide(L)'
;MSGSSKKNIVLTGFMGTGKSAVGRHLARCLQMDFVDTDEEIEKKTGLKIPEIFARYGENYFRAEESKVVEEVAGRENCVIATGGGVVLNPENIRKLRERGVIILLEATPEVIAARVLKSEERPLLSSSRDPLERIRELLEFRAPFYQNCDLRVDTSSLSLEEVVEKIVSFLEERGWKIEKVKDRGKLEG
;
A
#
# COMPACT_ATOMS: atom_id res chain seq x y z
N MET A 1 -30.44 4.58 10.28
CA MET A 1 -29.25 3.71 10.25
C MET A 1 -28.17 4.44 9.46
N SER A 2 -27.26 5.11 10.15
CA SER A 2 -26.16 5.80 9.48
C SER A 2 -25.14 4.73 9.11
N GLY A 3 -25.13 4.32 7.86
CA GLY A 3 -24.03 3.55 7.31
C GLY A 3 -22.76 4.36 7.53
N SER A 4 -21.82 3.83 8.29
CA SER A 4 -20.48 4.40 8.42
C SER A 4 -19.92 4.55 7.01
N SER A 5 -19.96 5.77 6.47
CA SER A 5 -19.34 6.03 5.17
C SER A 5 -17.85 5.75 5.38
N LYS A 6 -17.32 4.77 4.64
CA LYS A 6 -15.90 4.48 4.66
C LYS A 6 -15.14 5.74 4.29
N LYS A 7 -14.20 6.15 5.11
CA LYS A 7 -13.54 7.45 4.99
C LYS A 7 -12.07 7.33 4.58
N ASN A 8 -11.53 6.11 4.55
CA ASN A 8 -10.15 5.84 4.19
C ASN A 8 -10.04 5.02 2.91
N ILE A 9 -8.95 5.20 2.20
CA ILE A 9 -8.56 4.37 1.06
C ILE A 9 -7.30 3.62 1.47
N VAL A 10 -7.34 2.28 1.44
CA VAL A 10 -6.24 1.43 1.85
C VAL A 10 -5.64 0.75 0.63
N LEU A 11 -4.37 0.98 0.38
CA LEU A 11 -3.61 0.35 -0.70
C LEU A 11 -2.83 -0.84 -0.14
N THR A 12 -3.17 -2.03 -0.59
CA THR A 12 -2.45 -3.28 -0.32
C THR A 12 -1.73 -3.77 -1.58
N GLY A 13 -0.85 -4.73 -1.43
CA GLY A 13 -0.11 -5.31 -2.55
C GLY A 13 1.34 -5.61 -2.19
N PHE A 14 1.99 -6.37 -3.02
CA PHE A 14 3.39 -6.75 -2.86
C PHE A 14 4.31 -5.52 -2.96
N MET A 15 5.56 -5.65 -2.46
CA MET A 15 6.58 -4.61 -2.67
C MET A 15 6.76 -4.35 -4.17
N GLY A 16 7.04 -3.10 -4.55
CA GLY A 16 7.26 -2.73 -5.96
C GLY A 16 6.00 -2.61 -6.83
N THR A 17 4.79 -2.75 -6.26
CA THR A 17 3.53 -2.54 -7.01
C THR A 17 3.11 -1.08 -7.12
N GLY A 18 3.80 -0.16 -6.44
CA GLY A 18 3.58 1.28 -6.57
C GLY A 18 2.70 1.92 -5.51
N LYS A 19 2.40 1.23 -4.40
CA LYS A 19 1.49 1.72 -3.34
C LYS A 19 1.80 3.13 -2.84
N SER A 20 3.06 3.42 -2.49
CA SER A 20 3.43 4.73 -1.95
C SER A 20 3.31 5.84 -3.01
N ALA A 21 3.72 5.59 -4.25
CA ALA A 21 3.59 6.55 -5.35
C ALA A 21 2.13 6.82 -5.69
N VAL A 22 1.33 5.77 -5.89
CA VAL A 22 -0.11 5.86 -6.14
C VAL A 22 -0.82 6.54 -4.97
N GLY A 23 -0.48 6.16 -3.74
CA GLY A 23 -1.08 6.72 -2.53
C GLY A 23 -0.85 8.22 -2.37
N ARG A 24 0.38 8.69 -2.59
CA ARG A 24 0.70 10.13 -2.54
C ARG A 24 -0.03 10.92 -3.62
N HIS A 25 -0.10 10.37 -4.84
CA HIS A 25 -0.80 11.02 -5.95
C HIS A 25 -2.32 11.06 -5.69
N LEU A 26 -2.89 9.94 -5.29
CA LEU A 26 -4.31 9.82 -4.96
C LEU A 26 -4.73 10.77 -3.83
N ALA A 27 -3.93 10.83 -2.75
CA ALA A 27 -4.17 11.72 -1.62
C ALA A 27 -4.22 13.19 -2.04
N ARG A 28 -3.29 13.61 -2.92
CA ARG A 28 -3.31 14.97 -3.49
C ARG A 28 -4.54 15.24 -4.32
N CYS A 29 -4.91 14.32 -5.21
CA CYS A 29 -6.09 14.46 -6.07
C CYS A 29 -7.41 14.55 -5.27
N LEU A 30 -7.48 13.84 -4.14
CA LEU A 30 -8.68 13.74 -3.30
C LEU A 30 -8.66 14.66 -2.08
N GLN A 31 -7.61 15.46 -1.90
CA GLN A 31 -7.40 16.32 -0.72
C GLN A 31 -7.50 15.53 0.60
N MET A 32 -6.91 14.33 0.61
CA MET A 32 -6.82 13.46 1.77
C MET A 32 -5.40 13.46 2.33
N ASP A 33 -5.26 13.10 3.60
CA ASP A 33 -3.95 12.85 4.18
C ASP A 33 -3.32 11.58 3.60
N PHE A 34 -2.00 11.54 3.51
CA PHE A 34 -1.26 10.35 3.10
C PHE A 34 -0.50 9.76 4.28
N VAL A 35 -0.60 8.44 4.42
CA VAL A 35 0.12 7.67 5.45
C VAL A 35 0.73 6.43 4.81
N ASP A 36 2.02 6.20 5.05
CA ASP A 36 2.73 4.97 4.72
C ASP A 36 3.06 4.24 6.02
N THR A 37 2.58 2.99 6.17
CA THR A 37 2.78 2.25 7.42
C THR A 37 4.23 1.93 7.69
N ASP A 38 5.04 1.70 6.66
CA ASP A 38 6.47 1.45 6.80
C ASP A 38 7.20 2.70 7.31
N GLU A 39 6.87 3.89 6.78
CA GLU A 39 7.38 5.17 7.28
C GLU A 39 6.97 5.44 8.73
N GLU A 40 5.75 5.10 9.11
CA GLU A 40 5.27 5.26 10.50
C GLU A 40 6.01 4.32 11.46
N ILE A 41 6.32 3.07 11.05
CA ILE A 41 7.14 2.15 11.84
C ILE A 41 8.54 2.74 12.05
N GLU A 42 9.18 3.22 10.99
CA GLU A 42 10.51 3.83 11.09
C GLU A 42 10.52 5.06 12.01
N LYS A 43 9.51 5.93 11.91
CA LYS A 43 9.36 7.09 12.80
C LYS A 43 9.22 6.68 14.26
N LYS A 44 8.44 5.66 14.55
CA LYS A 44 8.20 5.17 15.93
C LYS A 44 9.39 4.49 16.55
N THR A 45 10.08 3.69 15.78
CA THR A 45 11.22 2.90 16.27
C THR A 45 12.54 3.69 16.25
N GLY A 46 12.60 4.75 15.43
CA GLY A 46 13.84 5.49 15.18
C GLY A 46 14.86 4.68 14.34
N LEU A 47 14.44 3.56 13.76
CA LEU A 47 15.29 2.64 13.01
C LEU A 47 14.72 2.43 11.60
N LYS A 48 15.62 2.17 10.64
CA LYS A 48 15.21 1.70 9.32
C LYS A 48 14.72 0.25 9.38
N ILE A 49 13.78 -0.11 8.51
CA ILE A 49 13.21 -1.47 8.49
C ILE A 49 14.29 -2.57 8.39
N PRO A 50 15.32 -2.46 7.52
CA PRO A 50 16.42 -3.44 7.51
C PRO A 50 17.14 -3.57 8.85
N GLU A 51 17.31 -2.48 9.59
CA GLU A 51 17.92 -2.50 10.92
C GLU A 51 17.03 -3.19 11.96
N ILE A 52 15.70 -2.99 11.87
CA ILE A 52 14.73 -3.67 12.74
C ILE A 52 14.82 -5.18 12.53
N PHE A 53 14.83 -5.65 11.27
CA PHE A 53 14.98 -7.06 10.95
C PHE A 53 16.31 -7.63 11.44
N ALA A 54 17.42 -6.91 11.25
CA ALA A 54 18.74 -7.36 11.65
C ALA A 54 18.90 -7.44 13.19
N ARG A 55 18.32 -6.48 13.93
CA ARG A 55 18.50 -6.39 15.40
C ARG A 55 17.47 -7.21 16.18
N TYR A 56 16.22 -7.24 15.72
CA TYR A 56 15.07 -7.75 16.49
C TYR A 56 14.31 -8.86 15.77
N GLY A 57 14.55 -9.08 14.47
CA GLY A 57 13.92 -10.13 13.68
C GLY A 57 12.51 -9.79 13.20
N GLU A 58 11.95 -10.70 12.38
CA GLU A 58 10.66 -10.50 11.72
C GLU A 58 9.49 -10.42 12.72
N ASN A 59 9.48 -11.23 13.77
CA ASN A 59 8.39 -11.25 14.74
C ASN A 59 8.21 -9.89 15.45
N TYR A 60 9.32 -9.25 15.80
CA TYR A 60 9.28 -7.90 16.37
C TYR A 60 8.72 -6.88 15.36
N PHE A 61 9.21 -6.93 14.12
CA PHE A 61 8.71 -6.07 13.05
C PHE A 61 7.18 -6.23 12.87
N ARG A 62 6.68 -7.46 12.82
CA ARG A 62 5.23 -7.74 12.67
C ARG A 62 4.41 -7.23 13.84
N ALA A 63 4.95 -7.26 15.05
CA ALA A 63 4.30 -6.69 16.22
C ALA A 63 4.18 -5.16 16.11
N GLU A 64 5.25 -4.48 15.72
CA GLU A 64 5.23 -3.02 15.50
C GLU A 64 4.33 -2.64 14.30
N GLU A 65 4.36 -3.41 13.22
CA GLU A 65 3.47 -3.24 12.06
C GLU A 65 1.99 -3.28 12.48
N SER A 66 1.60 -4.25 13.30
CA SER A 66 0.22 -4.37 13.78
C SER A 66 -0.21 -3.21 14.69
N LYS A 67 0.70 -2.69 15.52
CA LYS A 67 0.41 -1.49 16.34
C LYS A 67 0.21 -0.25 15.47
N VAL A 68 1.05 -0.06 14.45
CA VAL A 68 0.91 1.04 13.51
C VAL A 68 -0.38 0.93 12.72
N VAL A 69 -0.72 -0.27 12.24
CA VAL A 69 -1.99 -0.52 11.53
C VAL A 69 -3.19 -0.14 12.40
N GLU A 70 -3.20 -0.52 13.67
CA GLU A 70 -4.28 -0.16 14.59
C GLU A 70 -4.46 1.35 14.72
N GLU A 71 -3.36 2.10 14.84
CA GLU A 71 -3.41 3.55 14.95
C GLU A 71 -3.88 4.23 13.66
N VAL A 72 -3.32 3.81 12.50
CA VAL A 72 -3.69 4.43 11.22
C VAL A 72 -5.11 4.06 10.78
N ALA A 73 -5.59 2.87 11.14
CA ALA A 73 -6.96 2.45 10.89
C ALA A 73 -7.99 3.32 11.64
N GLY A 74 -7.60 3.89 12.78
CA GLY A 74 -8.42 4.83 13.54
C GLY A 74 -8.53 6.23 12.93
N ARG A 75 -7.65 6.60 12.00
CA ARG A 75 -7.67 7.91 11.32
C ARG A 75 -8.86 8.01 10.38
N GLU A 76 -9.16 9.22 9.93
CA GLU A 76 -10.21 9.51 8.96
C GLU A 76 -9.65 10.35 7.82
N ASN A 77 -10.24 10.23 6.65
CA ASN A 77 -9.86 10.99 5.45
C ASN A 77 -8.40 10.78 5.03
N CYS A 78 -7.95 9.52 5.09
CA CYS A 78 -6.57 9.14 4.78
C CYS A 78 -6.50 8.17 3.61
N VAL A 79 -5.45 8.33 2.80
CA VAL A 79 -4.94 7.28 1.91
C VAL A 79 -3.81 6.57 2.65
N ILE A 80 -3.99 5.29 2.92
CA ILE A 80 -3.06 4.46 3.70
C ILE A 80 -2.36 3.49 2.75
N ALA A 81 -1.07 3.67 2.53
CA ALA A 81 -0.23 2.69 1.84
C ALA A 81 0.34 1.72 2.88
N THR A 82 0.05 0.43 2.72
CA THR A 82 0.49 -0.59 3.67
C THR A 82 1.82 -1.23 3.26
N GLY A 83 2.57 -1.73 4.22
CA GLY A 83 3.66 -2.67 3.96
C GLY A 83 3.15 -3.93 3.26
N GLY A 84 3.98 -4.56 2.42
CA GLY A 84 3.57 -5.70 1.60
C GLY A 84 3.16 -6.94 2.40
N GLY A 85 3.56 -7.04 3.65
CA GLY A 85 3.24 -8.15 4.55
C GLY A 85 2.10 -7.89 5.52
N VAL A 86 1.49 -6.71 5.53
CA VAL A 86 0.38 -6.36 6.44
C VAL A 86 -0.78 -7.35 6.31
N VAL A 87 -1.04 -7.85 5.10
CA VAL A 87 -2.11 -8.82 4.80
C VAL A 87 -1.92 -10.19 5.46
N LEU A 88 -0.70 -10.54 5.89
CA LEU A 88 -0.40 -11.83 6.54
C LEU A 88 -1.08 -11.97 7.91
N ASN A 89 -1.43 -10.85 8.54
CA ASN A 89 -2.25 -10.85 9.75
C ASN A 89 -3.69 -10.45 9.39
N PRO A 90 -4.66 -11.38 9.41
CA PRO A 90 -6.07 -11.08 9.09
C PRO A 90 -6.69 -9.98 9.96
N GLU A 91 -6.21 -9.84 11.20
CA GLU A 91 -6.69 -8.80 12.11
C GLU A 91 -6.31 -7.39 11.63
N ASN A 92 -5.16 -7.23 11.00
CA ASN A 92 -4.77 -5.97 10.38
C ASN A 92 -5.77 -5.56 9.29
N ILE A 93 -6.13 -6.52 8.42
CA ILE A 93 -7.08 -6.26 7.33
C ILE A 93 -8.48 -5.99 7.91
N ARG A 94 -8.89 -6.70 8.94
CA ARG A 94 -10.17 -6.44 9.62
C ARG A 94 -10.25 -4.99 10.13
N LYS A 95 -9.23 -4.53 10.85
CA LYS A 95 -9.17 -3.14 11.37
C LYS A 95 -9.18 -2.10 10.26
N LEU A 96 -8.35 -2.28 9.22
CA LEU A 96 -8.30 -1.36 8.08
C LEU A 96 -9.65 -1.30 7.34
N ARG A 97 -10.37 -2.42 7.24
CA ARG A 97 -11.66 -2.51 6.56
C ARG A 97 -12.81 -1.82 7.31
N GLU A 98 -12.71 -1.65 8.61
CA GLU A 98 -13.77 -1.01 9.40
C GLU A 98 -14.10 0.40 8.87
N ARG A 99 -13.09 1.16 8.45
CA ARG A 99 -13.23 2.53 7.92
C ARG A 99 -12.68 2.72 6.52
N GLY A 100 -12.10 1.67 5.92
CA GLY A 100 -11.38 1.75 4.65
C GLY A 100 -11.98 0.91 3.54
N VAL A 101 -11.87 1.42 2.31
CA VAL A 101 -12.00 0.65 1.07
C VAL A 101 -10.63 0.08 0.75
N ILE A 102 -10.53 -1.23 0.57
CA ILE A 102 -9.26 -1.92 0.32
C ILE A 102 -9.05 -2.12 -1.17
N ILE A 103 -7.97 -1.56 -1.67
CA ILE A 103 -7.56 -1.63 -3.07
C ILE A 103 -6.25 -2.39 -3.15
N LEU A 104 -6.25 -3.49 -3.90
CA LEU A 104 -5.07 -4.28 -4.17
C LEU A 104 -4.38 -3.76 -5.44
N LEU A 105 -3.12 -3.36 -5.31
CA LEU A 105 -2.24 -3.11 -6.45
C LEU A 105 -1.41 -4.36 -6.73
N GLU A 106 -1.49 -4.83 -7.96
CA GLU A 106 -0.77 -6.01 -8.45
C GLU A 106 0.24 -5.60 -9.53
N ALA A 107 1.24 -6.43 -9.76
CA ALA A 107 2.12 -6.34 -10.90
C ALA A 107 2.74 -7.71 -11.18
N THR A 108 3.23 -7.93 -12.41
CA THR A 108 3.91 -9.17 -12.74
C THR A 108 5.24 -9.30 -11.98
N PRO A 109 5.71 -10.52 -11.72
CA PRO A 109 6.98 -10.75 -11.03
C PRO A 109 8.15 -10.03 -11.71
N GLU A 110 8.17 -9.97 -13.04
CA GLU A 110 9.19 -9.31 -13.84
C GLU A 110 9.20 -7.79 -13.62
N VAL A 111 8.03 -7.17 -13.60
CA VAL A 111 7.87 -5.73 -13.32
C VAL A 111 8.26 -5.41 -11.88
N ILE A 112 7.85 -6.25 -10.93
CA ILE A 112 8.25 -6.11 -9.53
C ILE A 112 9.78 -6.20 -9.40
N ALA A 113 10.41 -7.22 -10.00
CA ALA A 113 11.85 -7.38 -9.98
C ALA A 113 12.56 -6.16 -10.55
N ALA A 114 12.14 -5.66 -11.71
CA ALA A 114 12.73 -4.49 -12.33
C ALA A 114 12.62 -3.22 -11.46
N ARG A 115 11.53 -3.06 -10.71
CA ARG A 115 11.30 -1.91 -9.82
C ARG A 115 12.10 -2.03 -8.51
N VAL A 116 12.17 -3.23 -7.95
CA VAL A 116 12.77 -3.50 -6.62
C VAL A 116 14.29 -3.57 -6.69
N LEU A 117 14.86 -4.11 -7.76
CA LEU A 117 16.32 -4.18 -7.93
C LEU A 117 16.99 -2.80 -8.04
N LYS A 118 16.20 -1.74 -8.28
CA LYS A 118 16.68 -0.35 -8.27
C LYS A 118 16.78 0.24 -6.85
N SER A 119 16.25 -0.45 -5.83
CA SER A 119 16.25 0.03 -4.44
C SER A 119 17.03 -0.94 -3.54
N GLU A 120 18.05 -0.43 -2.84
CA GLU A 120 18.92 -1.23 -1.96
C GLU A 120 18.26 -1.68 -0.62
N GLU A 121 16.99 -1.34 -0.37
CA GLU A 121 16.35 -1.43 0.94
C GLU A 121 15.34 -2.59 1.08
N ARG A 122 15.68 -3.82 0.63
CA ARG A 122 14.72 -4.96 0.66
C ARG A 122 15.29 -6.22 1.31
N PRO A 123 15.21 -6.36 2.67
CA PRO A 123 15.84 -7.46 3.40
C PRO A 123 15.37 -8.87 2.98
N LEU A 124 14.11 -9.02 2.53
CA LEU A 124 13.56 -10.32 2.13
C LEU A 124 14.09 -10.85 0.77
N LEU A 125 14.76 -10.01 -0.02
CA LEU A 125 15.34 -10.37 -1.31
C LEU A 125 16.86 -10.41 -1.30
N SER A 126 17.50 -9.84 -0.28
CA SER A 126 18.95 -9.65 -0.22
C SER A 126 19.75 -10.95 -0.08
N SER A 127 19.11 -12.05 0.35
CA SER A 127 19.75 -13.35 0.56
C SER A 127 19.51 -14.36 -0.58
N SER A 128 18.78 -13.98 -1.61
CA SER A 128 18.40 -14.90 -2.70
C SER A 128 19.40 -14.87 -3.86
N ARG A 129 19.76 -16.05 -4.40
CA ARG A 129 20.58 -16.18 -5.62
C ARG A 129 19.82 -15.76 -6.87
N ASP A 130 18.50 -15.94 -6.89
CA ASP A 130 17.58 -15.50 -7.96
C ASP A 130 16.45 -14.67 -7.34
N PRO A 131 16.54 -13.32 -7.41
CA PRO A 131 15.50 -12.45 -6.88
C PRO A 131 14.14 -12.64 -7.55
N LEU A 132 14.09 -12.97 -8.84
CA LEU A 132 12.84 -13.18 -9.58
C LEU A 132 12.11 -14.43 -9.09
N GLU A 133 12.84 -15.53 -8.90
CA GLU A 133 12.25 -16.76 -8.35
C GLU A 133 11.73 -16.53 -6.94
N ARG A 134 12.49 -15.82 -6.11
CA ARG A 134 12.06 -15.46 -4.75
C ARG A 134 10.81 -14.60 -4.74
N ILE A 135 10.68 -13.67 -5.68
CA ILE A 135 9.47 -12.86 -5.83
C ILE A 135 8.27 -13.73 -6.19
N ARG A 136 8.43 -14.68 -7.13
CA ARG A 136 7.36 -15.61 -7.52
C ARG A 136 6.88 -16.46 -6.35
N GLU A 137 7.81 -17.07 -5.59
CA GLU A 137 7.48 -17.85 -4.39
C GLU A 137 6.70 -17.02 -3.36
N LEU A 138 7.15 -15.79 -3.08
CA LEU A 138 6.49 -14.91 -2.11
C LEU A 138 5.11 -14.44 -2.60
N LEU A 139 4.95 -14.18 -3.90
CA LEU A 139 3.66 -13.82 -4.48
C LEU A 139 2.68 -14.99 -4.39
N GLU A 140 3.11 -16.20 -4.73
CA GLU A 140 2.29 -17.41 -4.63
C GLU A 140 1.87 -17.67 -3.18
N PHE A 141 2.81 -17.60 -2.25
CA PHE A 141 2.53 -17.76 -0.82
C PHE A 141 1.52 -16.72 -0.30
N ARG A 142 1.62 -15.46 -0.75
CA ARG A 142 0.76 -14.36 -0.28
C ARG A 142 -0.55 -14.22 -1.05
N ALA A 143 -0.70 -14.88 -2.19
CA ALA A 143 -1.90 -14.76 -3.03
C ALA A 143 -3.23 -14.97 -2.27
N PRO A 144 -3.38 -15.98 -1.37
CA PRO A 144 -4.61 -16.13 -0.60
C PRO A 144 -4.92 -14.95 0.32
N PHE A 145 -3.91 -14.30 0.87
CA PHE A 145 -4.07 -13.17 1.80
C PHE A 145 -4.48 -11.88 1.09
N TYR A 146 -4.17 -11.73 -0.20
CA TYR A 146 -4.57 -10.57 -1.01
C TYR A 146 -6.01 -10.64 -1.53
N GLN A 147 -6.73 -11.76 -1.32
CA GLN A 147 -8.10 -11.92 -1.82
C GLN A 147 -9.10 -10.95 -1.19
N ASN A 148 -8.84 -10.49 0.04
CA ASN A 148 -9.75 -9.62 0.77
C ASN A 148 -9.56 -8.15 0.35
N CYS A 149 -10.02 -7.82 -0.85
CA CYS A 149 -9.98 -6.46 -1.42
C CYS A 149 -11.30 -6.13 -2.12
N ASP A 150 -11.56 -4.83 -2.28
CA ASP A 150 -12.76 -4.30 -2.95
C ASP A 150 -12.50 -4.03 -4.44
N LEU A 151 -11.26 -3.71 -4.81
CA LEU A 151 -10.79 -3.50 -6.18
C LEU A 151 -9.40 -4.09 -6.35
N ARG A 152 -9.13 -4.63 -7.55
CA ARG A 152 -7.79 -5.04 -8.00
C ARG A 152 -7.36 -4.18 -9.17
N VAL A 153 -6.14 -3.69 -9.14
CA VAL A 153 -5.54 -2.91 -10.23
C VAL A 153 -4.17 -3.47 -10.56
N ASP A 154 -4.03 -4.01 -11.76
CA ASP A 154 -2.71 -4.39 -12.30
C ASP A 154 -1.98 -3.12 -12.76
N THR A 155 -0.83 -2.85 -12.16
CA THR A 155 -0.01 -1.67 -12.43
C THR A 155 1.13 -1.95 -13.40
N SER A 156 1.20 -3.17 -13.99
CA SER A 156 2.34 -3.60 -14.79
C SER A 156 2.56 -2.74 -16.04
N SER A 157 1.47 -2.33 -16.69
CA SER A 157 1.48 -1.58 -17.95
C SER A 157 0.82 -0.21 -17.89
N LEU A 158 0.29 0.17 -16.72
CA LEU A 158 -0.40 1.45 -16.54
C LEU A 158 0.55 2.53 -16.03
N SER A 159 0.32 3.76 -16.48
CA SER A 159 0.92 4.95 -15.86
C SER A 159 0.34 5.18 -14.46
N LEU A 160 1.01 6.02 -13.69
CA LEU A 160 0.53 6.42 -12.36
C LEU A 160 -0.86 7.05 -12.42
N GLU A 161 -1.06 7.93 -13.41
CA GLU A 161 -2.31 8.63 -13.66
C GLU A 161 -3.44 7.67 -14.01
N GLU A 162 -3.19 6.69 -14.88
CA GLU A 162 -4.17 5.66 -15.26
C GLU A 162 -4.59 4.78 -14.06
N VAL A 163 -3.64 4.42 -13.19
CA VAL A 163 -3.94 3.69 -11.96
C VAL A 163 -4.85 4.51 -11.04
N VAL A 164 -4.51 5.79 -10.82
CA VAL A 164 -5.30 6.69 -9.98
C VAL A 164 -6.69 6.90 -10.56
N GLU A 165 -6.82 7.09 -11.88
CA GLU A 165 -8.11 7.26 -12.55
C GLU A 165 -9.02 6.03 -12.38
N LYS A 166 -8.47 4.82 -12.51
CA LYS A 166 -9.23 3.59 -12.23
C LYS A 166 -9.75 3.53 -10.80
N ILE A 167 -8.93 3.93 -9.82
CA ILE A 167 -9.32 3.96 -8.42
C ILE A 167 -10.42 4.99 -8.19
N VAL A 168 -10.25 6.20 -8.72
CA VAL A 168 -11.22 7.30 -8.59
C VAL A 168 -12.55 6.90 -9.19
N SER A 169 -12.57 6.36 -10.42
CA SER A 169 -13.80 5.89 -11.09
C SER A 169 -14.54 4.85 -10.25
N PHE A 170 -13.82 3.88 -9.70
CA PHE A 170 -14.40 2.86 -8.83
C PHE A 170 -15.01 3.45 -7.55
N LEU A 171 -14.38 4.46 -6.95
CA LEU A 171 -14.90 5.14 -5.76
C LEU A 171 -16.14 5.97 -6.08
N GLU A 172 -16.16 6.67 -7.21
CA GLU A 172 -17.31 7.44 -7.72
C GLU A 172 -18.53 6.52 -7.94
N GLU A 173 -18.34 5.34 -8.56
CA GLU A 173 -19.38 4.33 -8.74
C GLU A 173 -19.98 3.83 -7.42
N ARG A 174 -19.21 3.89 -6.33
CA ARG A 174 -19.65 3.56 -4.98
C ARG A 174 -20.19 4.73 -4.17
N GLY A 175 -20.43 5.86 -4.83
CA GLY A 175 -21.07 7.04 -4.24
C GLY A 175 -20.12 7.93 -3.43
N TRP A 176 -18.81 7.81 -3.61
CA TRP A 176 -17.86 8.76 -3.05
C TRP A 176 -18.00 10.09 -3.78
N LYS A 177 -18.23 11.16 -3.03
CA LYS A 177 -18.22 12.51 -3.58
C LYS A 177 -16.78 12.99 -3.69
N ILE A 178 -16.23 12.95 -4.89
CA ILE A 178 -14.86 13.34 -5.19
C ILE A 178 -14.86 14.71 -5.87
N GLU A 179 -14.37 15.72 -5.16
CA GLU A 179 -14.07 17.01 -5.76
C GLU A 179 -12.71 16.90 -6.46
N LYS A 180 -12.74 16.65 -7.77
CA LYS A 180 -11.51 16.62 -8.59
C LYS A 180 -10.88 18.00 -8.56
N VAL A 181 -9.68 18.12 -8.00
CA VAL A 181 -8.86 19.30 -8.21
C VAL A 181 -8.51 19.34 -9.70
N LYS A 182 -9.09 20.29 -10.42
CA LYS A 182 -8.64 20.58 -11.79
C LYS A 182 -7.16 20.94 -11.70
N ASP A 183 -6.34 20.11 -12.31
CA ASP A 183 -4.90 20.34 -12.38
C ASP A 183 -4.65 21.73 -12.99
N ARG A 184 -4.36 22.72 -12.16
CA ARG A 184 -3.83 24.02 -12.58
C ARG A 184 -2.31 23.88 -12.66
N GLY A 185 -1.86 23.08 -13.59
CA GLY A 185 -0.43 22.82 -13.75
C GLY A 185 0.04 22.86 -15.19
N LYS A 186 -0.16 23.99 -15.86
CA LYS A 186 0.88 24.47 -16.78
C LYS A 186 1.80 25.35 -15.94
N LEU A 187 2.91 24.81 -15.50
CA LEU A 187 4.05 25.64 -15.15
C LEU A 187 4.55 26.27 -16.44
N GLU A 188 4.18 27.53 -16.64
CA GLU A 188 4.88 28.41 -17.53
C GLU A 188 6.21 28.82 -16.88
N GLY A 189 7.30 28.73 -17.62
CA GLY A 189 8.60 29.27 -17.27
C GLY A 189 9.73 28.29 -17.29
#